data_d6c7279d3526557a938103e5b0208feb
#
_entry.id   d6c7279d3526557a938103e5b0208feb
#
_cell.length_a   1.000
_cell.length_b   1.000
_cell.length_c   1.000
_cell.angle_alpha   90.00
_cell.angle_beta   90.00
_cell.angle_gamma   90.00
#
_symmetry.space_group_name_H-M   'P 1'
#
loop_
_entity.id
_entity.type
_entity.pdbx_description
1 polymer ?
#
loop_
_entity_poly.entity_id
_entity_poly.type
_entity_poly.pdbx_seq_one_letter_code
_entity_poly.pdbx_strand_id
1 'polypeptide(L)'
;MKKIIIYIDGGARGNPGPAAIGVLFCNEKEICFKKFTEYLGKMTNNEAEYSAAIYALKKFKALFGKKLAKETEIEIRSDSQLLVNQMNGKYKILENNLQPFFLELWNLRLDFKKVKFKLISRKKNKEADKLVNQTLDSLENRLLSA
;
A
#
# COMPACT_ATOMS: atom_id res chain seq x y z
N MET A 1 13.99 -14.22 6.16
CA MET A 1 13.94 -12.75 6.02
C MET A 1 13.64 -12.14 7.38
N LYS A 2 14.55 -11.32 7.92
CA LYS A 2 14.33 -10.67 9.22
C LYS A 2 13.58 -9.35 9.07
N LYS A 3 13.87 -8.62 8.00
CA LYS A 3 13.25 -7.32 7.72
C LYS A 3 13.00 -7.17 6.23
N ILE A 4 11.83 -6.66 5.89
CA ILE A 4 11.42 -6.35 4.53
C ILE A 4 10.95 -4.90 4.49
N ILE A 5 11.38 -4.17 3.46
CA ILE A 5 10.92 -2.82 3.18
C ILE A 5 9.89 -2.92 2.07
N ILE A 6 8.72 -2.32 2.29
CA ILE A 6 7.64 -2.32 1.31
C ILE A 6 7.31 -0.88 0.95
N TYR A 7 7.49 -0.52 -0.32
CA TYR A 7 7.03 0.75 -0.87
C TYR A 7 5.61 0.57 -1.37
N ILE A 8 4.73 1.48 -1.00
CA ILE A 8 3.34 1.44 -1.42
C ILE A 8 2.92 2.78 -2.00
N ASP A 9 1.97 2.72 -2.94
CA ASP A 9 1.25 3.89 -3.42
C ASP A 9 -0.17 3.47 -3.79
N GLY A 10 -1.11 4.38 -3.62
CA GLY A 10 -2.48 4.21 -4.05
C GLY A 10 -2.99 5.52 -4.59
N GLY A 11 -3.75 5.46 -5.66
CA GLY A 11 -4.28 6.67 -6.27
C GLY A 11 -5.56 6.42 -7.04
N ALA A 12 -6.34 7.48 -7.18
CA ALA A 12 -7.58 7.50 -7.94
C ALA A 12 -7.57 8.64 -8.95
N ARG A 13 -8.09 8.39 -10.13
CA ARG A 13 -8.34 9.44 -11.14
C ARG A 13 -9.76 9.93 -10.98
N GLY A 14 -9.91 11.06 -10.30
CA GLY A 14 -11.14 11.51 -9.69
C GLY A 14 -11.18 11.07 -8.23
N ASN A 15 -11.84 11.82 -7.39
CA ASN A 15 -11.84 11.56 -5.94
C ASN A 15 -13.28 11.59 -5.38
N PRO A 16 -14.06 10.49 -5.49
CA PRO A 16 -13.65 9.14 -5.92
C PRO A 16 -13.59 8.97 -7.43
N GLY A 17 -12.86 7.93 -7.85
CA GLY A 17 -12.74 7.56 -9.25
C GLY A 17 -12.02 6.23 -9.40
N PRO A 18 -11.71 5.82 -10.65
CA PRO A 18 -10.93 4.61 -10.89
C PRO A 18 -9.62 4.66 -10.13
N ALA A 19 -9.35 3.64 -9.34
CA ALA A 19 -8.22 3.61 -8.42
C ALA A 19 -7.36 2.36 -8.63
N ALA A 20 -6.08 2.48 -8.30
CA ALA A 20 -5.13 1.38 -8.38
C ALA A 20 -4.08 1.51 -7.29
N ILE A 21 -3.35 0.41 -7.07
CA ILE A 21 -2.25 0.36 -6.13
C ILE A 21 -0.97 -0.07 -6.81
N GLY A 22 0.15 0.32 -6.21
CA GLY A 22 1.48 -0.14 -6.56
C GLY A 22 2.21 -0.56 -5.28
N VAL A 23 2.89 -1.71 -5.32
CA VAL A 23 3.57 -2.30 -4.17
C VAL A 23 4.91 -2.87 -4.61
N LEU A 24 5.97 -2.58 -3.85
CA LEU A 24 7.32 -3.10 -4.09
C LEU A 24 7.82 -3.75 -2.81
N PHE A 25 8.23 -5.02 -2.89
CA PHE A 25 8.91 -5.71 -1.80
C PHE A 25 10.41 -5.61 -2.02
N CYS A 26 11.13 -5.07 -1.03
CA CYS A 26 12.58 -4.86 -1.10
C CYS A 26 13.25 -5.41 0.15
N ASN A 27 14.52 -5.82 0.01
CA ASN A 27 15.30 -6.26 1.16
C ASN A 27 15.85 -5.06 1.94
N GLU A 28 16.60 -5.32 3.02
CA GLU A 28 17.17 -4.27 3.87
C GLU A 28 18.14 -3.34 3.14
N LYS A 29 18.73 -3.80 2.04
CA LYS A 29 19.62 -3.00 1.20
C LYS A 29 18.85 -2.20 0.14
N GLU A 30 17.52 -2.20 0.24
CA GLU A 30 16.61 -1.51 -0.68
C GLU A 30 16.66 -2.07 -2.11
N ILE A 31 17.08 -3.32 -2.25
CA ILE A 31 17.01 -4.03 -3.53
C ILE A 31 15.63 -4.67 -3.64
N CYS A 32 14.85 -4.23 -4.62
CA CYS A 32 13.47 -4.68 -4.79
C CYS A 32 13.43 -5.97 -5.63
N PHE A 33 12.72 -6.98 -5.12
CA PHE A 33 12.68 -8.31 -5.72
C PHE A 33 11.28 -8.75 -6.16
N LYS A 34 10.23 -8.01 -5.76
CA LYS A 34 8.84 -8.26 -6.17
C LYS A 34 8.12 -6.95 -6.35
N LYS A 35 7.28 -6.88 -7.37
CA LYS A 35 6.40 -5.71 -7.58
C LYS A 35 5.01 -6.20 -7.95
N PHE A 36 3.99 -5.45 -7.49
CA PHE A 36 2.60 -5.77 -7.71
C PHE A 36 1.82 -4.51 -8.03
N THR A 37 0.81 -4.66 -8.85
CA THR A 37 -0.17 -3.62 -9.11
C THR A 37 -1.55 -4.25 -9.23
N GLU A 38 -2.59 -3.51 -8.86
CA GLU A 38 -3.96 -3.99 -8.95
C GLU A 38 -4.91 -2.83 -9.15
N TYR A 39 -5.90 -3.05 -10.02
CA TYR A 39 -7.01 -2.12 -10.19
C TYR A 39 -8.05 -2.39 -9.08
N LEU A 40 -8.51 -1.32 -8.42
CA LEU A 40 -9.41 -1.44 -7.25
C LEU A 40 -10.86 -1.09 -7.54
N GLY A 41 -11.19 -0.62 -8.75
CA GLY A 41 -12.48 -0.03 -9.00
C GLY A 41 -12.54 1.42 -8.48
N LYS A 42 -13.74 1.87 -8.14
CA LYS A 42 -13.96 3.26 -7.72
C LYS A 42 -13.65 3.43 -6.23
N MET A 43 -12.69 4.30 -5.93
CA MET A 43 -12.30 4.64 -4.55
C MET A 43 -11.85 6.09 -4.47
N THR A 44 -11.77 6.61 -3.24
CA THR A 44 -11.08 7.88 -2.98
C THR A 44 -9.56 7.64 -2.95
N ASN A 45 -8.76 8.70 -3.04
CA ASN A 45 -7.31 8.61 -2.92
C ASN A 45 -6.90 7.96 -1.59
N ASN A 46 -7.51 8.40 -0.49
CA ASN A 46 -7.16 7.87 0.84
C ASN A 46 -7.54 6.40 1.00
N GLU A 47 -8.68 5.99 0.46
CA GLU A 47 -9.07 4.57 0.45
C GLU A 47 -8.07 3.73 -0.36
N ALA A 48 -7.60 4.24 -1.50
CA ALA A 48 -6.61 3.56 -2.32
C ALA A 48 -5.27 3.41 -1.58
N GLU A 49 -4.84 4.44 -0.84
CA GLU A 49 -3.61 4.38 -0.03
C GLU A 49 -3.71 3.29 1.05
N TYR A 50 -4.82 3.24 1.78
CA TYR A 50 -5.05 2.17 2.76
C TYR A 50 -5.09 0.80 2.10
N SER A 51 -5.74 0.70 0.93
CA SER A 51 -5.83 -0.56 0.18
C SER A 51 -4.46 -1.07 -0.24
N ALA A 52 -3.53 -0.18 -0.59
CA ALA A 52 -2.16 -0.57 -0.94
C ALA A 52 -1.45 -1.23 0.26
N ALA A 53 -1.56 -0.65 1.44
CA ALA A 53 -0.95 -1.20 2.65
C ALA A 53 -1.58 -2.55 3.03
N ILE A 54 -2.90 -2.63 2.97
CA ILE A 54 -3.64 -3.88 3.26
C ILE A 54 -3.23 -4.98 2.27
N TYR A 55 -3.22 -4.65 0.98
CA TYR A 55 -2.80 -5.58 -0.07
C TYR A 55 -1.38 -6.09 0.19
N ALA A 56 -0.45 -5.18 0.52
CA ALA A 56 0.95 -5.53 0.76
C ALA A 56 1.11 -6.58 1.86
N LEU A 57 0.44 -6.39 3.00
CA LEU A 57 0.54 -7.33 4.12
C LEU A 57 -0.14 -8.66 3.81
N LYS A 58 -1.31 -8.65 3.18
CA LYS A 58 -1.99 -9.86 2.76
C LYS A 58 -1.18 -10.64 1.73
N LYS A 59 -0.57 -9.93 0.77
CA LYS A 59 0.24 -10.56 -0.28
C LYS A 59 1.49 -11.21 0.29
N PHE A 60 2.14 -10.55 1.24
CA PHE A 60 3.30 -11.13 1.92
C PHE A 60 2.93 -12.46 2.58
N LYS A 61 1.83 -12.47 3.32
CA LYS A 61 1.36 -13.71 3.99
C LYS A 61 1.01 -14.80 2.99
N ALA A 62 0.37 -14.43 1.87
CA ALA A 62 0.00 -15.39 0.84
C ALA A 62 1.21 -16.04 0.17
N LEU A 63 2.26 -15.25 -0.08
CA LEU A 63 3.48 -15.73 -0.77
C LEU A 63 4.43 -16.47 0.17
N PHE A 64 4.61 -15.99 1.38
CA PHE A 64 5.65 -16.49 2.30
C PHE A 64 5.13 -17.25 3.50
N GLY A 65 3.82 -17.23 3.73
CA GLY A 65 3.17 -17.97 4.80
C GLY A 65 3.11 -17.23 6.13
N LYS A 66 2.21 -17.70 6.99
CA LYS A 66 1.94 -17.10 8.30
C LYS A 66 3.13 -17.19 9.25
N LYS A 67 3.86 -18.29 9.20
CA LYS A 67 5.01 -18.52 10.09
C LYS A 67 6.12 -17.51 9.82
N LEU A 68 6.48 -17.34 8.55
CA LEU A 68 7.50 -16.38 8.16
C LEU A 68 7.06 -14.94 8.44
N ALA A 69 5.79 -14.62 8.20
CA ALA A 69 5.24 -13.31 8.53
C ALA A 69 5.45 -12.98 10.01
N LYS A 70 5.14 -13.90 10.88
CA LYS A 70 5.28 -13.73 12.35
C LYS A 70 6.73 -13.46 12.78
N GLU A 71 7.68 -13.89 11.99
CA GLU A 71 9.12 -13.72 12.26
C GLU A 71 9.72 -12.49 11.55
N THR A 72 8.94 -11.79 10.73
CA THR A 72 9.42 -10.72 9.87
C THR A 72 8.99 -9.34 10.36
N GLU A 73 9.95 -8.41 10.39
CA GLU A 73 9.67 -7.00 10.59
C GLU A 73 9.40 -6.38 9.22
N ILE A 74 8.30 -5.65 9.10
CA ILE A 74 7.92 -4.93 7.88
C ILE A 74 8.06 -3.43 8.12
N GLU A 75 8.72 -2.74 7.20
CA GLU A 75 8.72 -1.29 7.15
C GLU A 75 7.95 -0.85 5.92
N ILE A 76 6.76 -0.31 6.11
CA ILE A 76 5.95 0.25 5.02
C ILE A 76 6.36 1.70 4.82
N ARG A 77 6.77 2.03 3.59
CA ARG A 77 7.12 3.37 3.16
C ARG A 77 6.05 3.92 2.25
N SER A 78 5.50 5.06 2.59
CA SER A 78 4.42 5.71 1.87
C SER A 78 4.64 7.21 1.83
N ASP A 79 4.19 7.87 0.78
CA ASP A 79 4.17 9.33 0.69
C ASP A 79 2.83 9.91 1.15
N SER A 80 1.91 9.08 1.62
CA SER A 80 0.64 9.53 2.19
C SER A 80 0.83 9.97 3.63
N GLN A 81 0.85 11.28 3.85
CA GLN A 81 0.97 11.85 5.18
C GLN A 81 -0.19 11.40 6.07
N LEU A 82 -1.40 11.35 5.53
CA LEU A 82 -2.58 10.93 6.28
C LEU A 82 -2.44 9.49 6.78
N LEU A 83 -2.16 8.55 5.87
CA LEU A 83 -2.03 7.13 6.22
C LEU A 83 -0.97 6.92 7.30
N VAL A 84 0.23 7.44 7.06
CA VAL A 84 1.37 7.23 7.97
C VAL A 84 1.09 7.83 9.34
N ASN A 85 0.53 9.04 9.39
CA ASN A 85 0.25 9.70 10.66
C ASN A 85 -0.94 9.07 11.40
N GLN A 86 -1.93 8.54 10.68
CA GLN A 86 -3.02 7.80 11.31
C GLN A 86 -2.51 6.48 11.91
N MET A 87 -1.70 5.73 11.15
CA MET A 87 -1.15 4.46 11.63
C MET A 87 -0.14 4.64 12.77
N ASN A 88 0.54 5.78 12.83
CA ASN A 88 1.47 6.11 13.92
C ASN A 88 0.80 6.78 15.13
N GLY A 89 -0.54 6.91 15.10
CA GLY A 89 -1.29 7.48 16.23
C GLY A 89 -1.17 8.98 16.39
N LYS A 90 -0.78 9.70 15.33
CA LYS A 90 -0.64 11.17 15.36
C LYS A 90 -1.87 11.90 14.87
N TYR A 91 -2.67 11.28 14.01
CA TYR A 91 -3.89 11.85 13.46
C TYR A 91 -5.09 11.00 13.85
N LYS A 92 -6.22 11.65 14.14
CA LYS A 92 -7.50 10.96 14.36
C LYS A 92 -8.03 10.40 13.05
N ILE A 93 -8.82 9.34 13.13
CA ILE A 93 -9.53 8.78 11.99
C ILE A 93 -10.99 9.22 12.09
N LEU A 94 -11.29 10.40 11.54
CA LEU A 94 -12.61 11.02 11.63
C LEU A 94 -13.53 10.64 10.46
N GLU A 95 -12.96 10.24 9.32
CA GLU A 95 -13.73 9.90 8.12
C GLU A 95 -14.30 8.49 8.25
N ASN A 96 -15.62 8.39 8.22
CA ASN A 96 -16.31 7.11 8.37
C ASN A 96 -15.92 6.08 7.34
N ASN A 97 -15.63 6.51 6.11
CA ASN A 97 -15.21 5.61 5.04
C ASN A 97 -13.83 5.01 5.27
N LEU A 98 -12.96 5.67 6.05
CA LEU A 98 -11.61 5.17 6.34
C LEU A 98 -11.55 4.26 7.55
N GLN A 99 -12.52 4.36 8.47
CA GLN A 99 -12.50 3.58 9.70
C GLN A 99 -12.41 2.06 9.46
N PRO A 100 -13.18 1.45 8.54
CA PRO A 100 -13.03 0.02 8.26
C PRO A 100 -11.66 -0.34 7.69
N PHE A 101 -11.09 0.51 6.84
CA PHE A 101 -9.76 0.29 6.28
C PHE A 101 -8.69 0.35 7.37
N PHE A 102 -8.79 1.35 8.25
CA PHE A 102 -7.87 1.48 9.38
C PHE A 102 -7.92 0.22 10.26
N LEU A 103 -9.11 -0.23 10.60
CA LEU A 103 -9.29 -1.38 11.49
C LEU A 103 -8.70 -2.64 10.87
N GLU A 104 -8.92 -2.88 9.57
CA GLU A 104 -8.35 -4.02 8.88
C GLU A 104 -6.82 -3.98 8.90
N LEU A 105 -6.24 -2.83 8.56
CA LEU A 105 -4.78 -2.67 8.54
C LEU A 105 -4.19 -2.81 9.95
N TRP A 106 -4.84 -2.22 10.94
CA TRP A 106 -4.43 -2.32 12.34
C TRP A 106 -4.36 -3.78 12.80
N ASN A 107 -5.37 -4.58 12.45
CA ASN A 107 -5.43 -5.99 12.82
C ASN A 107 -4.38 -6.81 12.05
N LEU A 108 -4.20 -6.55 10.76
CA LEU A 108 -3.22 -7.26 9.94
C LEU A 108 -1.79 -7.13 10.47
N ARG A 109 -1.43 -5.96 11.02
CA ARG A 109 -0.08 -5.74 11.54
C ARG A 109 0.30 -6.72 12.65
N LEU A 110 -0.68 -7.28 13.36
CA LEU A 110 -0.44 -8.24 14.43
C LEU A 110 -0.02 -9.63 13.92
N ASP A 111 -0.19 -9.90 12.64
CA ASP A 111 0.24 -11.14 12.01
C ASP A 111 1.75 -11.17 11.73
N PHE A 112 2.43 -10.05 11.98
CA PHE A 112 3.86 -9.86 11.74
C PHE A 112 4.59 -9.65 13.07
N LYS A 113 5.91 -9.80 13.02
CA LYS A 113 6.73 -9.50 14.19
C LYS A 113 6.58 -8.03 14.59
N LYS A 114 6.62 -7.15 13.58
CA LYS A 114 6.45 -5.70 13.74
C LYS A 114 6.12 -5.09 12.38
N VAL A 115 5.25 -4.10 12.37
CA VAL A 115 4.98 -3.30 11.17
C VAL A 115 5.18 -1.84 11.52
N LYS A 116 6.14 -1.20 10.84
CA LYS A 116 6.41 0.24 10.99
C LYS A 116 5.91 0.97 9.77
N PHE A 117 5.44 2.20 9.97
CA PHE A 117 5.00 3.08 8.88
C PHE A 117 5.92 4.29 8.83
N LYS A 118 6.56 4.49 7.68
CA LYS A 118 7.52 5.57 7.46
C LYS A 118 7.06 6.48 6.32
N LEU A 119 6.97 7.77 6.61
CA LEU A 119 6.66 8.78 5.60
C LEU A 119 7.91 9.07 4.76
N ILE A 120 7.74 9.00 3.45
CA ILE A 120 8.79 9.34 2.48
C ILE A 120 8.27 10.40 1.52
N SER A 121 9.18 11.10 0.83
CA SER A 121 8.79 12.06 -0.19
C SER A 121 8.29 11.33 -1.44
N ARG A 122 7.48 12.02 -2.26
CA ARG A 122 7.03 11.49 -3.55
C ARG A 122 8.20 11.13 -4.46
N LYS A 123 9.27 11.92 -4.41
CA LYS A 123 10.50 11.67 -5.15
C LYS A 123 11.09 10.29 -4.87
N LYS A 124 10.99 9.83 -3.62
CA LYS A 124 11.51 8.54 -3.19
C LYS A 124 10.52 7.39 -3.39
N ASN A 125 9.31 7.69 -3.88
CA ASN A 125 8.25 6.70 -4.10
C ASN A 125 7.85 6.56 -5.58
N LYS A 126 8.73 6.94 -6.50
CA LYS A 126 8.44 6.99 -7.95
C LYS A 126 8.06 5.64 -8.53
N GLU A 127 8.70 4.56 -8.10
CA GLU A 127 8.44 3.24 -8.66
C GLU A 127 7.04 2.74 -8.32
N ALA A 128 6.59 2.93 -7.08
CA ALA A 128 5.23 2.57 -6.68
C ALA A 128 4.20 3.45 -7.40
N ASP A 129 4.45 4.75 -7.49
CA ASP A 129 3.60 5.68 -8.24
C ASP A 129 3.48 5.29 -9.70
N LYS A 130 4.59 4.90 -10.33
CA LYS A 130 4.62 4.44 -11.72
C LYS A 130 3.71 3.22 -11.94
N LEU A 131 3.71 2.27 -11.00
CA LEU A 131 2.84 1.10 -11.07
C LEU A 131 1.37 1.48 -11.05
N VAL A 132 0.98 2.42 -10.19
CA VAL A 132 -0.39 2.94 -10.13
C VAL A 132 -0.78 3.55 -11.47
N ASN A 133 0.05 4.43 -12.01
CA ASN A 133 -0.24 5.12 -13.27
C ASN A 133 -0.28 4.17 -14.45
N GLN A 134 0.61 3.19 -14.53
CA GLN A 134 0.59 2.19 -15.59
C GLN A 134 -0.72 1.40 -15.60
N THR A 135 -1.22 1.03 -14.42
CA THR A 135 -2.49 0.29 -14.31
C THR A 135 -3.67 1.15 -14.75
N LEU A 136 -3.72 2.40 -14.33
CA LEU A 136 -4.81 3.31 -14.69
C LEU A 136 -4.75 3.69 -16.18
N ASP A 137 -3.55 3.91 -16.73
CA ASP A 137 -3.36 4.16 -18.15
C ASP A 137 -3.82 2.97 -19.00
N SER A 138 -3.47 1.76 -18.59
CA SER A 138 -3.87 0.54 -19.27
C SER A 138 -5.40 0.38 -19.28
N LEU A 139 -6.07 0.71 -18.18
CA LEU A 139 -7.52 0.69 -18.10
C LEU A 139 -8.15 1.70 -19.07
N GLU A 140 -7.66 2.94 -19.08
CA GLU A 140 -8.16 3.99 -19.98
C GLU A 140 -7.97 3.59 -21.44
N ASN A 141 -6.80 3.05 -21.79
CA ASN A 141 -6.53 2.61 -23.16
C ASN A 141 -7.47 1.50 -23.60
N ARG A 142 -7.81 0.57 -22.73
CA ARG A 142 -8.77 -0.49 -23.04
C ARG A 142 -10.18 0.06 -23.27
N LEU A 143 -10.58 1.05 -22.47
CA LEU A 143 -11.89 1.68 -22.61
C LEU A 143 -11.99 2.48 -23.92
N LEU A 144 -10.91 3.13 -24.33
CA LEU A 144 -10.86 3.88 -25.58
C LEU A 144 -10.80 2.99 -26.82
N SER A 145 -10.31 1.74 -26.66
CA SER A 145 -10.19 0.77 -27.76
C SER A 145 -11.44 -0.06 -27.97
N ALA A 146 -12.36 -0.02 -27.04
CA ALA A 146 -13.56 -0.87 -27.05
C ALA A 146 -14.60 -0.39 -28.06
#